data_0d6ddb62b7a7420d4474711862336076
#
_entry.id   0d6ddb62b7a7420d4474711862336076
#
_cell.length_a   1.000
_cell.length_b   1.000
_cell.length_c   1.000
_cell.angle_alpha   90.00
_cell.angle_beta   90.00
_cell.angle_gamma   90.00
#
_symmetry.space_group_name_H-M   'P 1'
#
loop_
_entity.id
_entity.type
_entity.pdbx_description
1 polymer ?
#
loop_
_entity_poly.entity_id
_entity_poly.type
_entity_poly.pdbx_seq_one_letter_code
_entity_poly.pdbx_strand_id
1 'polypeptide(L)'
;MSTPSNGRLAHDLAEVGRPPADLGVVVAWTALTLLSVYLPLINETPLRILFGLPMILFVPGYVLIAALFPRNDDLDWLERIALSFGLSIAITPLIGLVLNYTPWGIRLDPILAALSLFVVVMAAAAAVRRLVLPAGDRLTVPLGEVVAEARAELFAPGQSRLDRNLSILLLVSILAAVGTTAFVIAVPKEGEHFTEFYVLGANGKAADYPTVFAANSSQWVTLGIGNHEYRDVSYTVETRALNQTFDPATNTSTIDRETLLGSYRVTVPNNQTDEHRVTFTVPDTGYN
;
A
#
# COMPACT_ATOMS: atom_id res chain seq x y z
N MET A 1 -49.20 37.42 -14.85
CA MET A 1 -49.00 36.59 -13.65
C MET A 1 -49.20 35.15 -14.07
N SER A 2 -48.12 34.47 -14.47
CA SER A 2 -48.15 33.04 -14.89
C SER A 2 -47.99 32.16 -13.68
N THR A 3 -48.99 31.34 -13.40
CA THR A 3 -48.94 30.28 -12.37
C THR A 3 -47.79 29.34 -12.62
N PRO A 4 -46.92 29.06 -11.63
CA PRO A 4 -45.88 28.06 -11.80
C PRO A 4 -46.53 26.69 -11.98
N SER A 5 -46.15 25.98 -13.03
CA SER A 5 -46.72 24.68 -13.37
C SER A 5 -46.45 23.68 -12.22
N ASN A 6 -47.47 23.04 -11.70
CA ASN A 6 -47.45 22.01 -10.65
C ASN A 6 -46.42 20.87 -10.92
N GLY A 7 -46.03 20.68 -12.19
CA GLY A 7 -45.04 19.71 -12.61
C GLY A 7 -43.61 20.03 -12.16
N ARG A 8 -43.20 21.32 -12.08
CA ARG A 8 -41.88 21.70 -11.59
C ARG A 8 -41.76 21.50 -10.06
N LEU A 9 -42.78 21.90 -9.31
CA LEU A 9 -42.82 21.68 -7.86
C LEU A 9 -42.78 20.20 -7.47
N ALA A 10 -43.49 19.35 -8.23
CA ALA A 10 -43.45 17.90 -7.98
C ALA A 10 -42.10 17.27 -8.34
N HIS A 11 -41.42 17.77 -9.38
CA HIS A 11 -40.08 17.36 -9.75
C HIS A 11 -39.05 17.81 -8.69
N ASP A 12 -39.14 19.07 -8.25
CA ASP A 12 -38.24 19.63 -7.23
C ASP A 12 -38.42 18.95 -5.86
N LEU A 13 -39.67 18.58 -5.51
CA LEU A 13 -39.95 17.83 -4.27
C LEU A 13 -39.48 16.37 -4.35
N ALA A 14 -39.48 15.76 -5.53
CA ALA A 14 -38.96 14.41 -5.74
C ALA A 14 -37.41 14.38 -5.72
N GLU A 15 -36.75 15.47 -6.13
CA GLU A 15 -35.30 15.62 -6.03
C GLU A 15 -34.79 15.91 -4.61
N VAL A 16 -35.58 16.61 -3.80
CA VAL A 16 -35.25 16.92 -2.39
C VAL A 16 -35.05 15.66 -1.52
N GLY A 17 -35.63 14.53 -1.91
CA GLY A 17 -35.58 13.28 -1.14
C GLY A 17 -34.53 12.27 -1.61
N ARG A 18 -33.82 12.50 -2.72
CA ARG A 18 -32.79 11.57 -3.19
C ARG A 18 -31.42 11.95 -2.63
N PRO A 19 -30.74 11.01 -1.94
CA PRO A 19 -29.36 11.25 -1.54
C PRO A 19 -28.52 11.51 -2.79
N PRO A 20 -27.52 12.42 -2.72
CA PRO A 20 -26.66 12.73 -3.85
C PRO A 20 -26.01 11.42 -4.37
N ALA A 21 -26.22 11.10 -5.63
CA ALA A 21 -25.83 9.82 -6.21
C ALA A 21 -24.34 9.53 -6.07
N ASP A 22 -23.50 10.56 -6.18
CA ASP A 22 -22.06 10.50 -6.01
C ASP A 22 -21.65 10.06 -4.59
N LEU A 23 -22.28 10.60 -3.56
CA LEU A 23 -22.01 10.19 -2.18
C LEU A 23 -22.49 8.75 -1.92
N GLY A 24 -23.60 8.35 -2.56
CA GLY A 24 -24.05 6.96 -2.53
C GLY A 24 -23.03 6.00 -3.17
N VAL A 25 -22.46 6.39 -4.31
CA VAL A 25 -21.39 5.61 -4.98
C VAL A 25 -20.15 5.49 -4.07
N VAL A 26 -19.74 6.57 -3.41
CA VAL A 26 -18.58 6.56 -2.51
C VAL A 26 -18.81 5.65 -1.30
N VAL A 27 -19.97 5.70 -0.69
CA VAL A 27 -20.33 4.80 0.43
C VAL A 27 -20.39 3.35 -0.03
N ALA A 28 -20.99 3.08 -1.19
CA ALA A 28 -20.99 1.74 -1.78
C ALA A 28 -19.57 1.24 -2.10
N TRP A 29 -18.69 2.11 -2.64
CA TRP A 29 -17.29 1.77 -2.87
C TRP A 29 -16.55 1.41 -1.59
N THR A 30 -16.76 2.18 -0.52
CA THR A 30 -16.21 1.89 0.81
C THR A 30 -16.67 0.54 1.32
N ALA A 31 -17.97 0.22 1.18
CA ALA A 31 -18.50 -1.08 1.56
C ALA A 31 -17.89 -2.22 0.72
N LEU A 32 -17.74 -2.03 -0.60
CA LEU A 32 -17.09 -3.01 -1.47
C LEU A 32 -15.61 -3.21 -1.10
N THR A 33 -14.91 -2.13 -0.73
CA THR A 33 -13.53 -2.22 -0.21
C THR A 33 -13.46 -3.07 1.05
N LEU A 34 -14.34 -2.82 2.03
CA LEU A 34 -14.40 -3.62 3.25
C LEU A 34 -14.72 -5.09 2.94
N LEU A 35 -15.71 -5.35 2.08
CA LEU A 35 -16.05 -6.71 1.66
C LEU A 35 -14.86 -7.39 0.97
N SER A 36 -14.13 -6.70 0.10
CA SER A 36 -12.99 -7.27 -0.63
C SER A 36 -11.81 -7.63 0.29
N VAL A 37 -11.68 -6.96 1.43
CA VAL A 37 -10.62 -7.24 2.40
C VAL A 37 -11.01 -8.36 3.36
N TYR A 38 -12.28 -8.39 3.83
CA TYR A 38 -12.70 -9.32 4.89
C TYR A 38 -13.35 -10.61 4.38
N LEU A 39 -13.79 -10.68 3.11
CA LEU A 39 -14.38 -11.91 2.58
C LEU A 39 -13.28 -12.91 2.19
N PRO A 40 -13.26 -14.13 2.79
CA PRO A 40 -12.20 -15.12 2.56
C PRO A 40 -12.02 -15.55 1.09
N LEU A 41 -13.09 -15.46 0.27
CA LEU A 41 -13.02 -15.80 -1.15
C LEU A 41 -12.42 -14.69 -2.02
N ILE A 42 -12.41 -13.45 -1.54
CA ILE A 42 -12.07 -12.27 -2.33
C ILE A 42 -10.74 -11.66 -1.87
N ASN A 43 -10.37 -11.84 -0.60
CA ASN A 43 -9.17 -11.23 -0.02
C ASN A 43 -7.85 -11.67 -0.68
N GLU A 44 -7.82 -12.84 -1.30
CA GLU A 44 -6.67 -13.36 -2.06
C GLU A 44 -6.69 -12.94 -3.54
N THR A 45 -7.75 -12.27 -3.99
CA THR A 45 -7.91 -11.85 -5.38
C THR A 45 -7.37 -10.42 -5.61
N PRO A 46 -7.02 -10.05 -6.87
CA PRO A 46 -6.66 -8.68 -7.23
C PRO A 46 -7.75 -7.64 -6.95
N LEU A 47 -9.00 -8.06 -6.71
CA LEU A 47 -10.12 -7.17 -6.39
C LEU A 47 -9.87 -6.34 -5.14
N ARG A 48 -9.14 -6.87 -4.15
CA ARG A 48 -8.72 -6.11 -2.97
C ARG A 48 -7.90 -4.87 -3.34
N ILE A 49 -7.04 -4.99 -4.33
CA ILE A 49 -6.21 -3.86 -4.81
C ILE A 49 -7.06 -2.91 -5.65
N LEU A 50 -7.92 -3.45 -6.51
CA LEU A 50 -8.83 -2.66 -7.35
C LEU A 50 -9.72 -1.73 -6.52
N PHE A 51 -10.28 -2.21 -5.41
CA PHE A 51 -11.12 -1.39 -4.52
C PHE A 51 -10.29 -0.57 -3.52
N GLY A 52 -9.15 -1.10 -3.06
CA GLY A 52 -8.30 -0.46 -2.06
C GLY A 52 -7.56 0.77 -2.59
N LEU A 53 -7.03 0.73 -3.81
CA LEU A 53 -6.30 1.87 -4.38
C LEU A 53 -7.14 3.15 -4.47
N PRO A 54 -8.34 3.16 -5.06
CA PRO A 54 -9.19 4.36 -5.04
C PRO A 54 -9.59 4.78 -3.62
N MET A 55 -9.80 3.81 -2.72
CA MET A 55 -10.12 4.07 -1.32
C MET A 55 -9.02 4.83 -0.59
N ILE A 56 -7.76 4.62 -0.95
CA ILE A 56 -6.61 5.31 -0.34
C ILE A 56 -6.28 6.60 -1.07
N LEU A 57 -6.33 6.60 -2.42
CA LEU A 57 -5.80 7.67 -3.23
C LEU A 57 -6.82 8.74 -3.63
N PHE A 58 -8.13 8.45 -3.58
CA PHE A 58 -9.15 9.34 -4.11
C PHE A 58 -10.33 9.59 -3.16
N VAL A 59 -10.90 8.55 -2.58
CA VAL A 59 -12.19 8.62 -1.86
C VAL A 59 -12.16 9.55 -0.66
N PRO A 60 -11.18 9.52 0.26
CA PRO A 60 -11.13 10.42 1.41
C PRO A 60 -11.06 11.90 1.01
N GLY A 61 -10.24 12.22 0.01
CA GLY A 61 -10.13 13.59 -0.50
C GLY A 61 -11.41 14.05 -1.19
N TYR A 62 -12.05 13.18 -1.97
CA TYR A 62 -13.31 13.50 -2.64
C TYR A 62 -14.42 13.86 -1.64
N VAL A 63 -14.63 13.07 -0.58
CA VAL A 63 -15.67 13.37 0.41
C VAL A 63 -15.36 14.64 1.21
N LEU A 64 -14.08 14.91 1.47
CA LEU A 64 -13.66 16.16 2.11
C LEU A 64 -13.95 17.36 1.21
N ILE A 65 -13.57 17.31 -0.07
CA ILE A 65 -13.87 18.36 -1.05
C ILE A 65 -15.38 18.54 -1.23
N ALA A 66 -16.14 17.45 -1.30
CA ALA A 66 -17.59 17.51 -1.39
C ALA A 66 -18.25 18.14 -0.15
N ALA A 67 -17.64 17.96 1.02
CA ALA A 67 -18.09 18.60 2.25
C ALA A 67 -17.68 20.09 2.32
N LEU A 68 -16.49 20.46 1.85
CA LEU A 68 -15.99 21.85 1.89
C LEU A 68 -16.63 22.72 0.80
N PHE A 69 -16.80 22.18 -0.39
CA PHE A 69 -17.28 22.86 -1.60
C PHE A 69 -18.54 22.20 -2.15
N PRO A 70 -19.69 22.38 -1.50
CA PRO A 70 -20.93 21.68 -1.83
C PRO A 70 -21.67 22.27 -3.04
N ARG A 71 -21.26 23.41 -3.57
CA ARG A 71 -21.87 24.05 -4.73
C ARG A 71 -21.25 23.57 -6.05
N ASN A 72 -22.03 23.66 -7.12
CA ASN A 72 -21.57 23.27 -8.44
C ASN A 72 -20.53 24.24 -9.03
N ASP A 73 -20.62 25.52 -8.67
CA ASP A 73 -19.77 26.61 -9.11
C ASP A 73 -18.54 26.88 -8.22
N ASP A 74 -18.40 26.18 -7.09
CA ASP A 74 -17.28 26.38 -6.17
C ASP A 74 -15.93 25.95 -6.79
N LEU A 75 -15.92 24.89 -7.58
CA LEU A 75 -14.72 24.29 -8.19
C LEU A 75 -15.06 23.67 -9.54
N ASP A 76 -14.18 23.83 -10.51
CA ASP A 76 -14.20 23.11 -11.77
C ASP A 76 -13.96 21.60 -11.58
N TRP A 77 -14.43 20.80 -12.52
CA TRP A 77 -14.30 19.33 -12.49
C TRP A 77 -12.84 18.88 -12.34
N LEU A 78 -11.94 19.49 -13.11
CA LEU A 78 -10.52 19.15 -13.09
C LEU A 78 -9.88 19.49 -11.73
N GLU A 79 -10.20 20.67 -11.18
CA GLU A 79 -9.76 21.10 -9.86
C GLU A 79 -10.27 20.14 -8.78
N ARG A 80 -11.53 19.75 -8.85
CA ARG A 80 -12.16 18.84 -7.90
C ARG A 80 -11.46 17.48 -7.89
N ILE A 81 -11.18 16.92 -9.07
CA ILE A 81 -10.46 15.66 -9.21
C ILE A 81 -9.03 15.79 -8.66
N ALA A 82 -8.29 16.83 -9.09
CA ALA A 82 -6.91 17.04 -8.66
C ALA A 82 -6.79 17.22 -7.14
N LEU A 83 -7.67 18.04 -6.55
CA LEU A 83 -7.70 18.25 -5.10
C LEU A 83 -8.11 16.98 -4.35
N SER A 84 -9.02 16.16 -4.90
CA SER A 84 -9.41 14.88 -4.29
C SER A 84 -8.22 13.94 -4.16
N PHE A 85 -7.40 13.81 -5.21
CA PHE A 85 -6.16 13.04 -5.15
C PHE A 85 -5.16 13.63 -4.16
N GLY A 86 -4.88 14.93 -4.26
CA GLY A 86 -3.91 15.59 -3.39
C GLY A 86 -4.26 15.48 -1.90
N LEU A 87 -5.53 15.72 -1.56
CA LEU A 87 -6.00 15.60 -0.18
C LEU A 87 -6.03 14.16 0.32
N SER A 88 -6.38 13.18 -0.52
CA SER A 88 -6.31 11.77 -0.12
C SER A 88 -4.91 11.34 0.24
N ILE A 89 -3.91 11.74 -0.56
CA ILE A 89 -2.49 11.48 -0.28
C ILE A 89 -2.04 12.12 1.03
N ALA A 90 -2.64 13.24 1.44
CA ALA A 90 -2.36 13.87 2.73
C ALA A 90 -3.12 13.21 3.89
N ILE A 91 -4.43 12.96 3.73
CA ILE A 91 -5.32 12.45 4.79
C ILE A 91 -4.92 11.04 5.21
N THR A 92 -4.63 10.16 4.26
CA THR A 92 -4.36 8.75 4.55
C THR A 92 -3.14 8.56 5.46
N PRO A 93 -1.96 9.17 5.20
CA PRO A 93 -0.84 9.11 6.12
C PRO A 93 -1.09 9.80 7.45
N LEU A 94 -1.87 10.91 7.46
CA LEU A 94 -2.22 11.60 8.70
C LEU A 94 -3.07 10.71 9.62
N ILE A 95 -4.04 9.97 9.07
CA ILE A 95 -4.80 8.97 9.84
C ILE A 95 -3.86 7.88 10.36
N GLY A 96 -2.93 7.37 9.54
CA GLY A 96 -1.92 6.42 9.97
C GLY A 96 -1.04 6.96 11.10
N LEU A 97 -0.62 8.22 11.00
CA LEU A 97 0.16 8.89 12.04
C LEU A 97 -0.61 8.99 13.36
N VAL A 98 -1.88 9.39 13.31
CA VAL A 98 -2.73 9.44 14.52
C VAL A 98 -2.87 8.05 15.14
N LEU A 99 -3.11 7.01 14.33
CA LEU A 99 -3.22 5.64 14.81
C LEU A 99 -1.95 5.12 15.46
N ASN A 100 -0.78 5.58 15.01
CA ASN A 100 0.51 5.21 15.62
C ASN A 100 0.62 5.61 17.10
N TYR A 101 -0.08 6.66 17.52
CA TYR A 101 -0.13 7.09 18.92
C TYR A 101 -1.28 6.44 19.72
N THR A 102 -2.01 5.50 19.11
CA THR A 102 -3.10 4.77 19.77
C THR A 102 -2.63 3.34 20.15
N PRO A 103 -3.30 2.66 21.09
CA PRO A 103 -3.00 1.27 21.41
C PRO A 103 -3.18 0.30 20.24
N TRP A 104 -3.93 0.68 19.21
CA TRP A 104 -4.20 -0.17 18.05
C TRP A 104 -3.05 -0.17 17.04
N GLY A 105 -2.25 0.90 16.97
CA GLY A 105 -1.11 1.03 16.08
C GLY A 105 -1.48 1.07 14.60
N ILE A 106 -0.44 1.04 13.73
CA ILE A 106 -0.60 1.01 12.27
C ILE A 106 -0.81 -0.44 11.84
N ARG A 107 -2.06 -0.87 11.77
CA ARG A 107 -2.46 -2.20 11.31
C ARG A 107 -3.59 -2.07 10.29
N LEU A 108 -3.82 -3.12 9.49
CA LEU A 108 -4.83 -3.12 8.44
C LEU A 108 -6.22 -2.74 8.98
N ASP A 109 -6.67 -3.41 10.04
CA ASP A 109 -8.01 -3.21 10.59
C ASP A 109 -8.25 -1.80 11.15
N PRO A 110 -7.37 -1.24 12.01
CA PRO A 110 -7.52 0.14 12.49
C PRO A 110 -7.50 1.18 11.36
N ILE A 111 -6.63 1.00 10.35
CA ILE A 111 -6.53 1.91 9.21
C ILE A 111 -7.82 1.88 8.40
N LEU A 112 -8.30 0.69 8.03
CA LEU A 112 -9.55 0.54 7.27
C LEU A 112 -10.75 1.08 8.04
N ALA A 113 -10.85 0.81 9.35
CA ALA A 113 -11.92 1.32 10.19
C ALA A 113 -11.89 2.86 10.27
N ALA A 114 -10.71 3.46 10.50
CA ALA A 114 -10.55 4.91 10.61
C ALA A 114 -10.83 5.61 9.28
N LEU A 115 -10.32 5.09 8.16
CA LEU A 115 -10.59 5.63 6.81
C LEU A 115 -12.07 5.51 6.47
N SER A 116 -12.69 4.36 6.72
CA SER A 116 -14.11 4.16 6.44
C SER A 116 -15.00 5.07 7.28
N LEU A 117 -14.67 5.22 8.57
CA LEU A 117 -15.36 6.15 9.46
C LEU A 117 -15.21 7.60 8.96
N PHE A 118 -13.99 8.02 8.58
CA PHE A 118 -13.75 9.34 8.01
C PHE A 118 -14.59 9.58 6.76
N VAL A 119 -14.61 8.63 5.82
CA VAL A 119 -15.38 8.72 4.59
C VAL A 119 -16.88 8.85 4.89
N VAL A 120 -17.43 8.01 5.77
CA VAL A 120 -18.85 8.05 6.11
C VAL A 120 -19.22 9.38 6.79
N VAL A 121 -18.41 9.85 7.75
CA VAL A 121 -18.64 11.13 8.44
C VAL A 121 -18.59 12.30 7.48
N MET A 122 -17.57 12.34 6.60
CA MET A 122 -17.45 13.42 5.61
C MET A 122 -18.55 13.37 4.54
N ALA A 123 -18.95 12.18 4.10
CA ALA A 123 -20.07 12.01 3.18
C ALA A 123 -21.39 12.49 3.80
N ALA A 124 -21.62 12.17 5.08
CA ALA A 124 -22.78 12.66 5.82
C ALA A 124 -22.74 14.20 5.94
N ALA A 125 -21.60 14.78 6.29
CA ALA A 125 -21.42 16.24 6.34
C ALA A 125 -21.66 16.89 4.98
N ALA A 126 -21.14 16.33 3.90
CA ALA A 126 -21.38 16.78 2.53
C ALA A 126 -22.88 16.72 2.16
N ALA A 127 -23.56 15.63 2.49
CA ALA A 127 -24.99 15.48 2.27
C ALA A 127 -25.80 16.54 3.01
N VAL A 128 -25.53 16.75 4.31
CA VAL A 128 -26.22 17.77 5.11
C VAL A 128 -25.99 19.17 4.54
N ARG A 129 -24.75 19.51 4.18
CA ARG A 129 -24.44 20.82 3.59
C ARG A 129 -25.13 21.04 2.25
N ARG A 130 -25.24 20.03 1.40
CA ARG A 130 -25.98 20.10 0.12
C ARG A 130 -27.48 20.26 0.34
N LEU A 131 -28.06 19.63 1.38
CA LEU A 131 -29.49 19.78 1.68
C LEU A 131 -29.90 21.20 2.08
N VAL A 132 -28.98 21.96 2.67
CA VAL A 132 -29.20 23.36 3.06
C VAL A 132 -29.18 24.32 1.86
N LEU A 133 -28.56 23.91 0.75
CA LEU A 133 -28.46 24.72 -0.46
C LEU A 133 -29.75 24.62 -1.32
N PRO A 134 -30.09 25.70 -2.09
CA PRO A 134 -31.11 25.62 -3.12
C PRO A 134 -30.82 24.49 -4.13
N ALA A 135 -31.85 23.84 -4.65
CA ALA A 135 -31.69 22.68 -5.53
C ALA A 135 -30.83 22.96 -6.78
N GLY A 136 -30.91 24.17 -7.33
CA GLY A 136 -30.12 24.57 -8.51
C GLY A 136 -28.63 24.81 -8.27
N ASP A 137 -28.25 25.07 -7.01
CA ASP A 137 -26.86 25.38 -6.64
C ASP A 137 -26.08 24.14 -6.14
N ARG A 138 -26.80 23.03 -5.91
CA ARG A 138 -26.21 21.79 -5.38
C ARG A 138 -25.26 21.18 -6.39
N LEU A 139 -24.13 20.69 -5.91
CA LEU A 139 -23.26 19.84 -6.71
C LEU A 139 -24.03 18.58 -7.13
N THR A 140 -24.25 18.45 -8.43
CA THR A 140 -24.75 17.23 -9.05
C THR A 140 -23.64 16.67 -9.93
N VAL A 141 -23.35 15.38 -9.78
CA VAL A 141 -22.43 14.66 -10.65
C VAL A 141 -23.23 13.99 -11.74
N PRO A 142 -23.33 14.56 -12.96
CA PRO A 142 -24.11 14.00 -14.04
C PRO A 142 -23.29 12.88 -14.70
N LEU A 143 -23.09 11.75 -14.03
CA LEU A 143 -22.31 10.61 -14.53
C LEU A 143 -22.76 10.18 -15.93
N GLY A 144 -24.06 10.26 -16.21
CA GLY A 144 -24.61 9.95 -17.54
C GLY A 144 -24.23 10.98 -18.61
N GLU A 145 -24.18 12.27 -18.24
CA GLU A 145 -23.82 13.36 -19.16
C GLU A 145 -22.32 13.36 -19.45
N VAL A 146 -21.48 13.13 -18.42
CA VAL A 146 -20.01 13.00 -18.59
C VAL A 146 -19.67 11.86 -19.54
N VAL A 147 -20.33 10.71 -19.42
CA VAL A 147 -20.14 9.58 -20.34
C VAL A 147 -20.67 9.91 -21.74
N ALA A 148 -21.82 10.59 -21.81
CA ALA A 148 -22.40 11.00 -23.09
C ALA A 148 -21.56 12.07 -23.80
N GLU A 149 -21.05 13.06 -23.06
CA GLU A 149 -20.13 14.09 -23.57
C GLU A 149 -18.80 13.50 -24.01
N ALA A 150 -18.17 12.65 -23.20
CA ALA A 150 -16.95 11.96 -23.60
C ALA A 150 -17.15 11.11 -24.86
N ARG A 151 -18.30 10.44 -24.97
CA ARG A 151 -18.65 9.69 -26.18
C ARG A 151 -18.92 10.62 -27.38
N ALA A 152 -19.63 11.74 -27.15
CA ALA A 152 -19.90 12.72 -28.18
C ALA A 152 -18.60 13.38 -28.68
N GLU A 153 -17.67 13.68 -27.78
CA GLU A 153 -16.38 14.26 -28.12
C GLU A 153 -15.47 13.28 -28.88
N LEU A 154 -15.46 12.00 -28.51
CA LEU A 154 -14.71 10.97 -29.23
C LEU A 154 -15.24 10.67 -30.62
N PHE A 155 -16.55 10.87 -30.86
CA PHE A 155 -17.23 10.53 -32.12
C PHE A 155 -17.92 11.72 -32.77
N ALA A 156 -17.50 12.96 -32.46
CA ALA A 156 -18.13 14.17 -33.01
C ALA A 156 -18.08 14.20 -34.55
N PRO A 157 -19.22 14.40 -35.20
CA PRO A 157 -19.26 14.60 -36.65
C PRO A 157 -18.59 15.94 -36.99
N GLY A 158 -17.53 15.91 -37.78
CA GLY A 158 -16.82 17.11 -38.24
C GLY A 158 -15.44 17.33 -37.61
N GLN A 159 -14.97 16.47 -36.73
CA GLN A 159 -13.60 16.52 -36.25
C GLN A 159 -12.57 16.36 -37.37
N SER A 160 -11.46 17.10 -37.25
CA SER A 160 -10.32 16.88 -38.13
C SER A 160 -9.78 15.46 -37.95
N ARG A 161 -9.20 14.89 -39.01
CA ARG A 161 -8.56 13.55 -38.89
C ARG A 161 -7.48 13.54 -37.82
N LEU A 162 -6.82 14.69 -37.61
CA LEU A 162 -5.77 14.84 -36.60
C LEU A 162 -6.36 14.75 -35.19
N ASP A 163 -7.42 15.50 -34.89
CA ASP A 163 -8.05 15.53 -33.56
C ASP A 163 -8.60 14.15 -33.19
N ARG A 164 -9.24 13.48 -34.10
CA ARG A 164 -9.76 12.13 -33.91
C ARG A 164 -8.62 11.13 -33.61
N ASN A 165 -7.51 11.20 -34.36
CA ASN A 165 -6.36 10.32 -34.14
C ASN A 165 -5.69 10.58 -32.78
N LEU A 166 -5.60 11.86 -32.35
CA LEU A 166 -5.06 12.23 -31.04
C LEU A 166 -5.97 11.74 -29.90
N SER A 167 -7.29 11.88 -30.05
CA SER A 167 -8.26 11.37 -29.06
C SER A 167 -8.20 9.84 -28.93
N ILE A 168 -8.10 9.13 -30.06
CA ILE A 168 -7.92 7.67 -30.07
C ILE A 168 -6.58 7.28 -29.44
N LEU A 169 -5.50 7.99 -29.76
CA LEU A 169 -4.18 7.74 -29.16
C LEU A 169 -4.20 7.95 -27.64
N LEU A 170 -4.86 9.02 -27.18
CA LEU A 170 -5.04 9.29 -25.75
C LEU A 170 -5.81 8.16 -25.08
N LEU A 171 -6.94 7.74 -25.64
CA LEU A 171 -7.75 6.64 -25.10
C LEU A 171 -6.94 5.35 -25.03
N VAL A 172 -6.22 4.98 -26.10
CA VAL A 172 -5.36 3.81 -26.14
C VAL A 172 -4.26 3.91 -25.09
N SER A 173 -3.66 5.09 -24.90
CA SER A 173 -2.62 5.32 -23.88
C SER A 173 -3.17 5.14 -22.46
N ILE A 174 -4.36 5.64 -22.18
CA ILE A 174 -5.03 5.45 -20.88
C ILE A 174 -5.33 3.97 -20.66
N LEU A 175 -5.91 3.29 -21.64
CA LEU A 175 -6.19 1.85 -21.54
C LEU A 175 -4.92 1.02 -21.38
N ALA A 176 -3.84 1.38 -22.08
CA ALA A 176 -2.54 0.74 -21.94
C ALA A 176 -1.96 0.95 -20.52
N ALA A 177 -2.05 2.18 -20.00
CA ALA A 177 -1.59 2.47 -18.62
C ALA A 177 -2.37 1.67 -17.58
N VAL A 178 -3.71 1.66 -17.68
CA VAL A 178 -4.57 0.87 -16.78
C VAL A 178 -4.28 -0.63 -16.94
N GLY A 179 -4.15 -1.12 -18.17
CA GLY A 179 -3.85 -2.52 -18.47
C GLY A 179 -2.47 -2.94 -17.94
N THR A 180 -1.45 -2.10 -18.11
CA THR A 180 -0.10 -2.36 -17.57
C THR A 180 -0.11 -2.37 -16.04
N THR A 181 -0.81 -1.43 -15.42
CA THR A 181 -0.96 -1.40 -13.96
C THR A 181 -1.66 -2.65 -13.45
N ALA A 182 -2.76 -3.04 -14.08
CA ALA A 182 -3.48 -4.26 -13.75
C ALA A 182 -2.61 -5.51 -13.96
N PHE A 183 -1.83 -5.56 -15.04
CA PHE A 183 -0.89 -6.65 -15.32
C PHE A 183 0.20 -6.77 -14.24
N VAL A 184 0.84 -5.66 -13.85
CA VAL A 184 1.88 -5.65 -12.80
C VAL A 184 1.32 -6.09 -11.45
N ILE A 185 0.06 -5.74 -11.16
CA ILE A 185 -0.63 -6.17 -9.95
C ILE A 185 -0.98 -7.67 -10.00
N ALA A 186 -1.48 -8.14 -11.14
CA ALA A 186 -1.92 -9.53 -11.32
C ALA A 186 -0.77 -10.53 -11.46
N VAL A 187 0.38 -10.05 -11.93
CA VAL A 187 1.61 -10.84 -12.11
C VAL A 187 2.72 -10.20 -11.28
N PRO A 188 2.67 -10.38 -9.95
CA PRO A 188 3.73 -9.88 -9.09
C PRO A 188 5.05 -10.53 -9.52
N LYS A 189 6.06 -9.72 -9.77
CA LYS A 189 7.42 -10.25 -9.97
C LYS A 189 7.85 -10.89 -8.65
N GLU A 190 8.49 -12.04 -8.76
CA GLU A 190 9.23 -12.60 -7.65
C GLU A 190 10.15 -11.52 -7.09
N GLY A 191 10.11 -11.33 -5.76
CA GLY A 191 10.98 -10.40 -5.07
C GLY A 191 12.45 -10.77 -5.24
N GLU A 192 13.33 -10.02 -4.63
CA GLU A 192 14.76 -10.36 -4.62
C GLU A 192 14.95 -11.72 -3.94
N HIS A 193 15.75 -12.57 -4.57
CA HIS A 193 16.17 -13.84 -3.98
C HIS A 193 17.33 -13.54 -3.04
N PHE A 194 17.17 -13.85 -1.77
CA PHE A 194 18.21 -13.64 -0.79
C PHE A 194 18.14 -14.63 0.36
N THR A 195 19.29 -14.82 0.99
CA THR A 195 19.43 -15.57 2.23
C THR A 195 19.83 -14.61 3.34
N GLU A 196 19.07 -14.56 4.42
CA GLU A 196 19.46 -13.88 5.63
C GLU A 196 20.42 -14.76 6.43
N PHE A 197 21.53 -14.19 6.87
CA PHE A 197 22.43 -14.85 7.78
C PHE A 197 22.78 -13.91 8.92
N TYR A 198 22.52 -14.35 10.13
CA TYR A 198 22.79 -13.53 11.32
C TYR A 198 23.31 -14.37 12.49
N VAL A 199 24.01 -13.70 13.40
CA VAL A 199 24.55 -14.27 14.61
C VAL A 199 23.94 -13.58 15.82
N LEU A 200 23.50 -14.35 16.79
CA LEU A 200 22.99 -13.85 18.07
C LEU A 200 23.85 -14.34 19.20
N GLY A 201 24.08 -13.47 20.19
CA GLY A 201 24.75 -13.82 21.47
C GLY A 201 23.84 -14.60 22.41
N ALA A 202 24.33 -14.81 23.62
CA ALA A 202 23.71 -15.68 24.62
C ALA A 202 22.26 -15.31 25.01
N ASN A 203 21.89 -14.03 24.86
CA ASN A 203 20.56 -13.51 25.20
C ASN A 203 19.61 -13.44 23.99
N GLY A 204 19.93 -14.06 22.84
CA GLY A 204 19.12 -13.99 21.62
C GLY A 204 19.10 -12.60 20.99
N LYS A 205 20.13 -11.79 21.20
CA LYS A 205 20.29 -10.44 20.66
C LYS A 205 21.59 -10.35 19.85
N ALA A 206 21.65 -9.43 18.92
CA ALA A 206 22.87 -9.08 18.19
C ALA A 206 23.85 -8.30 19.10
N ALA A 207 24.11 -8.83 20.28
CA ALA A 207 24.97 -8.27 21.30
C ALA A 207 25.48 -9.42 22.24
N ASP A 208 26.36 -9.11 23.13
CA ASP A 208 26.89 -10.03 24.15
C ASP A 208 27.59 -11.28 23.56
N TYR A 209 28.33 -11.08 22.48
CA TYR A 209 29.15 -12.11 21.86
C TYR A 209 30.33 -12.46 22.78
N PRO A 210 30.78 -13.73 22.81
CA PRO A 210 31.98 -14.11 23.54
C PRO A 210 33.23 -13.52 22.89
N THR A 211 33.70 -12.36 23.37
CA THR A 211 34.84 -11.62 22.81
C THR A 211 36.18 -11.98 23.47
N VAL A 212 36.14 -12.43 24.74
CA VAL A 212 37.33 -12.83 25.47
C VAL A 212 37.02 -14.11 26.25
N PHE A 213 37.76 -15.17 25.98
CA PHE A 213 37.56 -16.45 26.64
C PHE A 213 38.89 -17.24 26.69
N ALA A 214 38.97 -18.18 27.62
CA ALA A 214 40.15 -19.01 27.77
C ALA A 214 40.25 -20.05 26.66
N ALA A 215 41.47 -20.37 26.21
CA ALA A 215 41.68 -21.47 25.29
C ALA A 215 41.10 -22.77 25.86
N ASN A 216 40.60 -23.64 25.00
CA ASN A 216 39.90 -24.87 25.34
C ASN A 216 38.61 -24.69 26.17
N SER A 217 38.12 -23.46 26.35
CA SER A 217 36.78 -23.23 26.91
C SER A 217 35.72 -23.33 25.83
N SER A 218 34.57 -23.96 26.16
CA SER A 218 33.44 -24.07 25.23
C SER A 218 32.65 -22.77 25.23
N GLN A 219 32.46 -22.21 24.06
CA GLN A 219 31.63 -21.01 23.81
C GLN A 219 30.50 -21.37 22.85
N TRP A 220 29.51 -20.53 22.76
CA TRP A 220 28.41 -20.74 21.84
C TRP A 220 27.78 -19.43 21.37
N VAL A 221 27.21 -19.48 20.18
CA VAL A 221 26.38 -18.43 19.56
C VAL A 221 25.18 -19.10 18.91
N THR A 222 24.13 -18.33 18.63
CA THR A 222 23.02 -18.80 17.81
C THR A 222 23.19 -18.23 16.41
N LEU A 223 23.19 -19.11 15.40
CA LEU A 223 23.18 -18.73 14.00
C LEU A 223 21.77 -18.83 13.46
N GLY A 224 21.30 -17.78 12.79
CA GLY A 224 20.03 -17.77 12.09
C GLY A 224 20.24 -17.76 10.58
N ILE A 225 19.51 -18.60 9.86
CA ILE A 225 19.49 -18.68 8.40
C ILE A 225 18.05 -18.53 7.94
N GLY A 226 17.69 -17.38 7.38
CA GLY A 226 16.37 -17.13 6.75
C GLY A 226 16.44 -17.37 5.26
N ASN A 227 15.60 -18.22 4.74
CA ASN A 227 15.55 -18.54 3.33
C ASN A 227 14.42 -17.78 2.61
N HIS A 228 14.76 -16.85 1.72
CA HIS A 228 13.86 -16.09 0.86
C HIS A 228 14.19 -16.29 -0.63
N GLU A 229 14.63 -17.53 -0.98
CA GLU A 229 15.07 -17.89 -2.33
C GLU A 229 13.94 -18.46 -3.19
N TYR A 230 12.68 -18.41 -2.74
CA TYR A 230 11.49 -18.99 -3.39
C TYR A 230 11.56 -20.50 -3.65
N ARG A 231 12.50 -21.19 -3.00
CA ARG A 231 12.68 -22.66 -3.06
C ARG A 231 13.33 -23.15 -1.78
N ASP A 232 13.24 -24.42 -1.52
CA ASP A 232 14.00 -25.06 -0.43
C ASP A 232 15.49 -25.05 -0.75
N VAL A 233 16.31 -24.57 0.17
CA VAL A 233 17.76 -24.47 0.01
C VAL A 233 18.48 -25.24 1.10
N SER A 234 19.48 -26.03 0.72
CA SER A 234 20.38 -26.70 1.65
C SER A 234 21.63 -25.89 1.85
N TYR A 235 21.86 -25.48 3.09
CA TYR A 235 23.04 -24.73 3.51
C TYR A 235 24.05 -25.62 4.22
N THR A 236 25.32 -25.39 3.94
CA THR A 236 26.42 -25.96 4.72
C THR A 236 27.07 -24.82 5.48
N VAL A 237 27.01 -24.87 6.80
CA VAL A 237 27.57 -23.86 7.69
C VAL A 237 28.87 -24.40 8.29
N GLU A 238 29.91 -23.61 8.18
CA GLU A 238 31.23 -23.93 8.74
C GLU A 238 31.60 -22.88 9.80
N THR A 239 32.06 -23.35 10.94
CA THR A 239 32.63 -22.50 11.98
C THR A 239 34.15 -22.66 11.94
N ARG A 240 34.86 -21.56 11.72
CA ARG A 240 36.31 -21.53 11.57
C ARG A 240 36.92 -20.55 12.55
N ALA A 241 38.03 -20.94 13.19
CA ALA A 241 38.88 -19.99 13.89
C ALA A 241 39.91 -19.42 12.94
N LEU A 242 39.99 -18.10 12.88
CA LEU A 242 40.90 -17.36 12.03
C LEU A 242 41.85 -16.54 12.90
N ASN A 243 43.15 -16.63 12.64
CA ASN A 243 44.12 -15.66 13.13
C ASN A 243 44.38 -14.66 12.00
N GLN A 244 44.15 -13.37 12.28
CA GLN A 244 44.23 -12.32 11.26
C GLN A 244 45.18 -11.22 11.74
N THR A 245 46.02 -10.75 10.81
CA THR A 245 46.80 -9.54 11.02
C THR A 245 46.18 -8.42 10.17
N PHE A 246 45.79 -7.32 10.83
CA PHE A 246 45.25 -6.15 10.15
C PHE A 246 46.35 -5.14 9.84
N ASP A 247 46.51 -4.77 8.57
CA ASP A 247 47.39 -3.70 8.12
C ASP A 247 46.60 -2.39 7.95
N PRO A 248 46.77 -1.41 8.86
CA PRO A 248 46.07 -0.14 8.78
C PRO A 248 46.53 0.76 7.60
N ALA A 249 47.71 0.52 7.02
CA ALA A 249 48.18 1.33 5.91
C ALA A 249 47.47 0.98 4.59
N THR A 250 47.13 -0.28 4.41
CA THR A 250 46.45 -0.78 3.21
C THR A 250 44.98 -1.04 3.43
N ASN A 251 44.49 -0.93 4.68
CA ASN A 251 43.12 -1.30 5.13
C ASN A 251 42.75 -2.73 4.72
N THR A 252 43.69 -3.66 4.82
CA THR A 252 43.50 -5.07 4.48
C THR A 252 43.81 -5.98 5.65
N SER A 253 43.11 -7.12 5.73
CA SER A 253 43.41 -8.20 6.69
C SER A 253 44.02 -9.38 5.96
N THR A 254 45.11 -9.91 6.53
CA THR A 254 45.73 -11.15 6.06
C THR A 254 45.41 -12.27 7.05
N ILE A 255 44.93 -13.40 6.53
CA ILE A 255 44.68 -14.59 7.34
C ILE A 255 45.99 -15.37 7.45
N ASP A 256 46.55 -15.42 8.68
CA ASP A 256 47.79 -16.11 8.95
C ASP A 256 47.56 -17.60 9.27
N ARG A 257 46.42 -17.91 9.90
CA ARG A 257 46.06 -19.27 10.27
C ARG A 257 44.54 -19.44 10.21
N GLU A 258 44.12 -20.61 9.77
CA GLU A 258 42.70 -20.99 9.68
C GLU A 258 42.54 -22.42 10.21
N THR A 259 41.53 -22.64 11.06
CA THR A 259 41.21 -23.97 11.62
C THR A 259 39.70 -24.15 11.59
N LEU A 260 39.25 -25.24 10.97
CA LEU A 260 37.82 -25.63 10.96
C LEU A 260 37.48 -26.18 12.35
N LEU A 261 36.54 -25.58 13.05
CA LEU A 261 36.06 -25.98 14.36
C LEU A 261 34.86 -26.92 14.30
N GLY A 262 34.02 -26.76 13.26
CA GLY A 262 32.85 -27.60 13.06
C GLY A 262 32.12 -27.25 11.78
N SER A 263 31.27 -28.15 11.33
CA SER A 263 30.33 -27.89 10.22
C SER A 263 29.03 -28.65 10.42
N TYR A 264 27.94 -28.08 9.95
CA TYR A 264 26.66 -28.77 9.90
C TYR A 264 25.92 -28.40 8.59
N ARG A 265 24.96 -29.23 8.23
CA ARG A 265 24.12 -29.00 7.06
C ARG A 265 22.66 -28.93 7.49
N VAL A 266 21.93 -27.95 6.96
CA VAL A 266 20.51 -27.76 7.20
C VAL A 266 19.80 -27.43 5.89
N THR A 267 18.60 -27.95 5.70
CA THR A 267 17.72 -27.56 4.60
C THR A 267 16.63 -26.68 5.16
N VAL A 268 16.57 -25.44 4.71
CA VAL A 268 15.58 -24.45 5.15
C VAL A 268 14.55 -24.29 4.06
N PRO A 269 13.26 -24.56 4.34
CA PRO A 269 12.19 -24.33 3.39
C PRO A 269 12.04 -22.85 3.05
N ASN A 270 11.43 -22.58 1.88
CA ASN A 270 11.16 -21.20 1.47
C ASN A 270 10.36 -20.44 2.52
N ASN A 271 10.74 -19.19 2.77
CA ASN A 271 10.13 -18.27 3.72
C ASN A 271 10.15 -18.78 5.19
N GLN A 272 11.14 -19.63 5.53
CA GLN A 272 11.37 -20.09 6.89
C GLN A 272 12.75 -19.70 7.37
N THR A 273 12.93 -19.72 8.69
CA THR A 273 14.21 -19.44 9.34
C THR A 273 14.58 -20.64 10.21
N ASP A 274 15.83 -21.08 10.11
CA ASP A 274 16.45 -22.03 11.01
C ASP A 274 17.36 -21.29 11.98
N GLU A 275 17.14 -21.46 13.29
CA GLU A 275 18.04 -20.95 14.33
C GLU A 275 18.73 -22.11 15.02
N HIS A 276 20.04 -22.17 14.85
CA HIS A 276 20.86 -23.26 15.37
C HIS A 276 21.90 -22.75 16.36
N ARG A 277 21.96 -23.41 17.54
CA ARG A 277 23.00 -23.13 18.52
C ARG A 277 24.29 -23.80 18.11
N VAL A 278 25.31 -23.01 17.80
CA VAL A 278 26.64 -23.49 17.44
C VAL A 278 27.56 -23.35 18.64
N THR A 279 28.06 -24.48 19.12
CA THR A 279 29.05 -24.53 20.19
C THR A 279 30.42 -24.76 19.56
N PHE A 280 31.40 -23.98 19.99
CA PHE A 280 32.78 -24.07 19.50
C PHE A 280 33.78 -23.98 20.62
N THR A 281 34.93 -24.59 20.41
CA THR A 281 36.06 -24.56 21.31
C THR A 281 37.31 -24.24 20.50
N VAL A 282 38.02 -23.19 20.87
CA VAL A 282 39.28 -22.83 20.24
C VAL A 282 40.42 -23.53 20.96
N PRO A 283 41.17 -24.43 20.28
CA PRO A 283 42.09 -25.36 20.98
C PRO A 283 43.43 -24.75 21.40
N ASP A 284 43.75 -23.52 20.96
CA ASP A 284 45.07 -22.93 21.16
C ASP A 284 44.96 -21.42 21.44
N THR A 285 46.00 -20.88 22.14
CA THR A 285 46.11 -19.45 22.46
C THR A 285 46.62 -18.59 21.32
N GLY A 286 46.84 -19.14 20.14
CA GLY A 286 47.38 -18.44 18.97
C GLY A 286 46.32 -17.78 18.06
N TYR A 287 45.12 -17.47 18.58
CA TYR A 287 44.07 -16.79 17.88
C TYR A 287 43.73 -15.46 18.54
N ASN A 288 43.65 -14.40 17.78
CA ASN A 288 43.34 -13.03 18.24
C ASN A 288 41.86 -12.70 18.08
#